data_c165c7169c504eded46241cf6dd798c3
#
_entry.id   c165c7169c504eded46241cf6dd798c3
#
_cell.length_a   1.000
_cell.length_b   1.000
_cell.length_c   1.000
_cell.angle_alpha   90.00
_cell.angle_beta   90.00
_cell.angle_gamma   90.00
#
_symmetry.space_group_name_H-M   'P 1'
#
loop_
_entity.id
_entity.type
_entity.pdbx_description
1 polymer ?
#
loop_
_entity_poly.entity_id
_entity_poly.type
_entity_poly.pdbx_seq_one_letter_code
_entity_poly.pdbx_strand_id
1 'polypeptide(L)'
;MREMYGEKMKIWKRFINMFMCIMICAQMCVVNIYAEETQNEPEELYARSAVLMDADSGRILFQKDGENVMPMASTTKIMTCILTLENMEDGQTGMASDYAVSQPKVHLGVRSKEEFYLEDLLYSLMLESHNDSAVIIAETIGGTVEGFAALMNEKAKELGCNDTYFITPNGLDAEDENGIHSTTAADLARIMKYCIMDSPEKDEFLKITQTKSYQFSDVKGERSFSCTNHNAFLDMMEGAFSGKTGFTANAGYCYVGALERDGKTFIVALLACGWPNNKTYKWKDTRKLMEYGLNNYEYRNVWEEVKSKNVLVENGVDKANPYNSEVYIHTKVANEDKELSILLKKSEKVEIQVEQDEKIEAPVAKNEKIGTVTYFLDGKMLKQYDVVTVNAVKEKDLLWCINTLSREYLL
;
A
#
# COMPACT_ATOMS: atom_id res chain seq x y z
N MET A 1 -74.83 14.30 41.23
CA MET A 1 -74.39 13.35 40.14
C MET A 1 -73.59 14.04 39.03
N ARG A 2 -73.85 15.29 38.61
CA ARG A 2 -73.12 15.97 37.55
C ARG A 2 -71.66 16.40 37.93
N GLU A 3 -71.39 16.79 39.16
CA GLU A 3 -70.10 17.17 39.61
C GLU A 3 -69.06 16.03 39.72
N MET A 4 -69.55 14.86 40.16
CA MET A 4 -68.75 13.64 40.30
C MET A 4 -68.26 13.07 38.94
N TYR A 5 -69.05 13.30 37.87
CA TYR A 5 -68.69 12.91 36.50
C TYR A 5 -67.63 13.88 35.92
N GLY A 6 -67.68 15.16 36.27
CA GLY A 6 -66.71 16.17 35.82
C GLY A 6 -65.29 15.97 36.39
N GLU A 7 -65.22 15.57 37.68
CA GLU A 7 -63.93 15.27 38.30
C GLU A 7 -63.28 13.97 37.77
N LYS A 8 -64.07 12.91 37.59
CA LYS A 8 -63.58 11.67 36.98
C LYS A 8 -63.09 11.89 35.57
N MET A 9 -63.72 12.73 34.77
CA MET A 9 -63.29 13.07 33.41
C MET A 9 -62.00 13.92 33.38
N LYS A 10 -61.78 14.79 34.38
CA LYS A 10 -60.53 15.57 34.55
C LYS A 10 -59.35 14.67 34.96
N ILE A 11 -59.60 13.71 35.85
CA ILE A 11 -58.59 12.73 36.27
C ILE A 11 -58.20 11.81 35.08
N TRP A 12 -59.19 11.36 34.29
CA TRP A 12 -58.95 10.50 33.13
C TRP A 12 -58.16 11.19 32.02
N LYS A 13 -58.44 12.48 31.75
CA LYS A 13 -57.67 13.32 30.82
C LYS A 13 -56.23 13.53 31.30
N ARG A 14 -56.02 13.67 32.61
CA ARG A 14 -54.66 13.77 33.17
C ARG A 14 -53.91 12.44 33.01
N PHE A 15 -54.55 11.31 33.21
CA PHE A 15 -53.95 10.00 32.98
C PHE A 15 -53.61 9.73 31.50
N ILE A 16 -54.48 10.12 30.58
CA ILE A 16 -54.22 9.98 29.14
C ILE A 16 -53.05 10.88 28.72
N ASN A 17 -53.00 12.13 29.17
CA ASN A 17 -51.88 13.05 28.87
C ASN A 17 -50.56 12.55 29.46
N MET A 18 -50.59 12.02 30.68
CA MET A 18 -49.41 11.46 31.33
C MET A 18 -48.90 10.18 30.58
N PHE A 19 -49.84 9.31 30.12
CA PHE A 19 -49.50 8.13 29.34
C PHE A 19 -48.98 8.50 27.96
N MET A 20 -49.52 9.56 27.33
CA MET A 20 -49.06 10.06 26.04
C MET A 20 -47.65 10.72 26.16
N CYS A 21 -47.37 11.44 27.25
CA CYS A 21 -46.02 11.96 27.55
C CYS A 21 -45.03 10.82 27.79
N ILE A 22 -45.40 9.76 28.52
CA ILE A 22 -44.54 8.59 28.73
C ILE A 22 -44.29 7.82 27.42
N MET A 23 -45.26 7.70 26.52
CA MET A 23 -45.09 7.10 25.20
C MET A 23 -44.18 7.94 24.31
N ILE A 24 -44.29 9.26 24.33
CA ILE A 24 -43.41 10.18 23.57
C ILE A 24 -42.00 10.14 24.15
N CYS A 25 -41.82 10.11 25.46
CA CYS A 25 -40.52 9.93 26.09
C CYS A 25 -39.91 8.54 25.79
N ALA A 26 -40.72 7.48 25.75
CA ALA A 26 -40.26 6.15 25.38
C ALA A 26 -39.85 6.05 23.89
N GLN A 27 -40.49 6.78 22.99
CA GLN A 27 -40.09 6.88 21.58
C GLN A 27 -38.87 7.73 21.38
N MET A 28 -38.57 8.72 22.24
CA MET A 28 -37.32 9.49 22.21
C MET A 28 -36.13 8.76 22.84
N CYS A 29 -36.39 7.70 23.66
CA CYS A 29 -35.34 6.88 24.26
C CYS A 29 -34.90 5.68 23.43
N VAL A 30 -35.51 5.43 22.27
CA VAL A 30 -34.96 4.56 21.24
C VAL A 30 -34.04 5.42 20.33
N VAL A 31 -33.11 6.14 20.90
CA VAL A 31 -31.85 6.40 20.25
C VAL A 31 -31.23 5.00 20.12
N ASN A 32 -31.25 4.43 18.93
CA ASN A 32 -30.32 3.38 18.59
C ASN A 32 -28.93 3.95 18.84
N ILE A 33 -28.42 3.73 20.04
CA ILE A 33 -26.99 3.69 20.29
C ILE A 33 -26.57 2.42 19.52
N TYR A 34 -26.39 2.56 18.21
CA TYR A 34 -25.35 1.81 17.57
C TYR A 34 -24.10 2.31 18.30
N ALA A 35 -23.73 1.63 19.37
CA ALA A 35 -22.36 1.67 19.85
C ALA A 35 -21.58 1.25 18.62
N GLU A 36 -21.00 2.23 17.95
CA GLU A 36 -20.01 2.02 16.95
C GLU A 36 -18.90 1.33 17.72
N GLU A 37 -18.85 -0.01 17.63
CA GLU A 37 -17.69 -0.76 18.08
C GLU A 37 -16.54 -0.28 17.20
N THR A 38 -15.90 0.79 17.62
CA THR A 38 -14.53 1.05 17.23
C THR A 38 -13.76 -0.14 17.76
N GLN A 39 -13.54 -1.14 16.91
CA GLN A 39 -12.69 -2.25 17.32
C GLN A 39 -11.35 -1.65 17.71
N ASN A 40 -10.98 -1.86 18.97
CA ASN A 40 -9.70 -1.44 19.51
C ASN A 40 -8.58 -1.96 18.59
N GLU A 41 -7.48 -1.26 18.55
CA GLU A 41 -6.30 -1.73 17.82
C GLU A 41 -5.99 -3.18 18.19
N PRO A 42 -5.50 -4.00 17.23
CA PRO A 42 -5.21 -5.39 17.48
C PRO A 42 -4.20 -5.57 18.61
N GLU A 43 -4.67 -5.95 19.77
CA GLU A 43 -3.84 -6.29 20.93
C GLU A 43 -3.44 -7.77 20.90
N GLU A 44 -2.42 -8.17 21.68
CA GLU A 44 -2.00 -9.56 21.89
C GLU A 44 -1.68 -10.33 20.60
N LEU A 45 -0.89 -9.71 19.69
CA LEU A 45 -0.31 -10.43 18.56
C LEU A 45 0.83 -11.32 19.00
N TYR A 46 0.88 -12.54 18.46
CA TYR A 46 1.97 -13.49 18.68
C TYR A 46 3.25 -13.08 17.95
N ALA A 47 3.13 -12.41 16.82
CA ALA A 47 4.27 -11.86 16.08
C ALA A 47 5.01 -10.83 16.93
N ARG A 48 6.35 -10.87 16.89
CA ARG A 48 7.19 -9.83 17.51
C ARG A 48 7.14 -8.54 16.70
N SER A 49 7.15 -8.65 15.39
CA SER A 49 6.96 -7.51 14.49
C SER A 49 5.83 -7.82 13.52
N ALA A 50 4.93 -6.85 13.33
CA ALA A 50 3.75 -7.00 12.50
C ALA A 50 3.36 -5.68 11.82
N VAL A 51 2.90 -5.76 10.58
CA VAL A 51 2.38 -4.63 9.80
C VAL A 51 1.10 -5.04 9.07
N LEU A 52 0.11 -4.15 9.06
CA LEU A 52 -1.00 -4.14 8.12
C LEU A 52 -0.84 -2.90 7.22
N MET A 53 -0.84 -3.10 5.92
CA MET A 53 -0.66 -2.06 4.91
C MET A 53 -1.86 -2.02 3.96
N ASP A 54 -2.28 -0.83 3.58
CA ASP A 54 -3.11 -0.58 2.41
C ASP A 54 -2.26 -0.75 1.14
N ALA A 55 -2.62 -1.70 0.29
CA ALA A 55 -1.82 -2.01 -0.89
C ALA A 55 -1.87 -0.90 -1.95
N ASP A 56 -2.99 -0.18 -2.06
CA ASP A 56 -3.14 0.87 -3.07
C ASP A 56 -2.23 2.07 -2.79
N SER A 57 -2.26 2.59 -1.56
CA SER A 57 -1.47 3.75 -1.17
C SER A 57 -0.08 3.42 -0.60
N GLY A 58 0.16 2.19 -0.16
CA GLY A 58 1.34 1.80 0.62
C GLY A 58 1.32 2.33 2.06
N ARG A 59 0.20 2.88 2.53
CA ARG A 59 0.06 3.38 3.90
C ARG A 59 0.01 2.25 4.91
N ILE A 60 0.84 2.34 5.95
CA ILE A 60 0.77 1.45 7.10
C ILE A 60 -0.44 1.85 7.95
N LEU A 61 -1.39 0.93 8.10
CA LEU A 61 -2.64 1.10 8.83
C LEU A 61 -2.54 0.66 10.29
N PHE A 62 -1.64 -0.28 10.54
CA PHE A 62 -1.30 -0.76 11.88
C PHE A 62 0.13 -1.29 11.87
N GLN A 63 0.86 -1.05 12.96
CA GLN A 63 2.16 -1.68 13.18
C GLN A 63 2.39 -2.00 14.66
N LYS A 64 3.09 -3.11 14.88
CA LYS A 64 3.70 -3.49 16.14
C LYS A 64 5.18 -3.73 15.85
N ASP A 65 6.06 -2.87 16.34
CA ASP A 65 7.51 -2.96 16.11
C ASP A 65 7.86 -3.16 14.61
N GLY A 66 7.09 -2.51 13.71
CA GLY A 66 7.08 -2.76 12.27
C GLY A 66 8.39 -2.42 11.56
N GLU A 67 9.20 -1.54 12.14
CA GLU A 67 10.51 -1.10 11.64
C GLU A 67 11.70 -1.84 12.32
N ASN A 68 11.43 -2.82 13.19
CA ASN A 68 12.50 -3.60 13.81
C ASN A 68 13.11 -4.56 12.80
N VAL A 69 14.44 -4.48 12.65
CA VAL A 69 15.21 -5.35 11.76
C VAL A 69 15.28 -6.75 12.33
N MET A 70 14.84 -7.75 11.57
CA MET A 70 14.73 -9.15 11.99
C MET A 70 15.03 -10.12 10.86
N PRO A 71 15.50 -11.35 11.15
CA PRO A 71 15.59 -12.41 10.16
C PRO A 71 14.21 -12.69 9.54
N MET A 72 14.18 -12.90 8.21
CA MET A 72 12.94 -13.02 7.45
C MET A 72 12.64 -14.44 6.94
N ALA A 73 13.60 -15.35 7.06
CA ALA A 73 13.50 -16.72 6.53
C ALA A 73 13.05 -16.74 5.05
N SER A 74 12.33 -17.77 4.63
CA SER A 74 11.90 -17.95 3.24
C SER A 74 10.86 -16.94 2.71
N THR A 75 10.48 -15.90 3.49
CA THR A 75 9.74 -14.76 2.90
C THR A 75 10.62 -13.98 1.93
N THR A 76 11.96 -14.10 2.02
CA THR A 76 12.95 -13.68 1.01
C THR A 76 12.58 -14.06 -0.42
N LYS A 77 11.96 -15.24 -0.60
CA LYS A 77 11.68 -15.82 -1.91
C LYS A 77 10.68 -15.02 -2.75
N ILE A 78 9.92 -14.08 -2.15
CA ILE A 78 9.10 -13.14 -2.94
C ILE A 78 9.98 -12.23 -3.79
N MET A 79 11.09 -11.72 -3.23
CA MET A 79 12.08 -10.92 -3.97
C MET A 79 12.79 -11.77 -5.02
N THR A 80 13.18 -12.99 -4.66
CA THR A 80 13.79 -13.93 -5.61
C THR A 80 12.87 -14.22 -6.80
N CYS A 81 11.58 -14.46 -6.52
CA CYS A 81 10.57 -14.74 -7.55
C CYS A 81 10.39 -13.55 -8.50
N ILE A 82 10.12 -12.35 -7.96
CA ILE A 82 9.82 -11.19 -8.80
C ILE A 82 11.03 -10.76 -9.64
N LEU A 83 12.24 -10.76 -9.07
CA LEU A 83 13.46 -10.46 -9.81
C LEU A 83 13.74 -11.46 -10.92
N THR A 84 13.42 -12.72 -10.70
CA THR A 84 13.56 -13.76 -11.74
C THR A 84 12.60 -13.47 -12.89
N LEU A 85 11.33 -13.24 -12.61
CA LEU A 85 10.32 -12.90 -13.61
C LEU A 85 10.70 -11.65 -14.43
N GLU A 86 11.25 -10.63 -13.78
CA GLU A 86 11.65 -9.38 -14.44
C GLU A 86 12.94 -9.50 -15.28
N ASN A 87 13.75 -10.56 -15.09
CA ASN A 87 15.07 -10.67 -15.72
C ASN A 87 15.26 -11.95 -16.54
N MET A 88 14.36 -12.94 -16.47
CA MET A 88 14.49 -14.16 -17.26
C MET A 88 13.98 -13.97 -18.70
N GLU A 89 14.49 -14.79 -19.60
CA GLU A 89 13.98 -14.93 -20.97
C GLU A 89 12.97 -16.10 -21.04
N ASP A 90 12.05 -16.02 -21.99
CA ASP A 90 11.09 -17.12 -22.23
C ASP A 90 11.81 -18.43 -22.53
N GLY A 91 11.45 -19.49 -21.79
CA GLY A 91 12.06 -20.81 -21.94
C GLY A 91 13.50 -20.92 -21.43
N GLN A 92 13.99 -19.93 -20.68
CA GLN A 92 15.32 -19.97 -20.08
C GLN A 92 15.45 -21.14 -19.10
N THR A 93 16.59 -21.83 -19.16
CA THR A 93 16.91 -22.95 -18.28
C THR A 93 18.05 -22.61 -17.33
N GLY A 94 18.06 -23.28 -16.18
CA GLY A 94 19.12 -23.22 -15.20
C GLY A 94 19.66 -24.61 -14.85
N MET A 95 20.98 -24.69 -14.67
CA MET A 95 21.66 -25.96 -14.36
C MET A 95 22.01 -26.03 -12.87
N ALA A 96 21.70 -27.14 -12.24
CA ALA A 96 22.04 -27.38 -10.84
C ALA A 96 23.54 -27.54 -10.64
N SER A 97 24.15 -26.60 -9.93
CA SER A 97 25.55 -26.66 -9.45
C SER A 97 25.69 -27.62 -8.28
N ASP A 98 26.92 -27.97 -7.93
CA ASP A 98 27.19 -28.72 -6.70
C ASP A 98 26.80 -27.95 -5.45
N TYR A 99 26.82 -26.62 -5.48
CA TYR A 99 26.35 -25.77 -4.40
C TYR A 99 24.81 -25.84 -4.25
N ALA A 100 24.08 -25.82 -5.36
CA ALA A 100 22.62 -26.02 -5.34
C ALA A 100 22.24 -27.40 -4.75
N VAL A 101 22.97 -28.46 -5.15
CA VAL A 101 22.76 -29.83 -4.62
C VAL A 101 23.03 -29.90 -3.12
N SER A 102 23.96 -29.11 -2.60
CA SER A 102 24.34 -29.11 -1.18
C SER A 102 23.35 -28.39 -0.26
N GLN A 103 22.30 -27.75 -0.82
CA GLN A 103 21.38 -26.96 -0.03
C GLN A 103 20.60 -27.79 1.01
N PRO A 104 20.43 -27.26 2.24
CA PRO A 104 19.70 -27.97 3.27
C PRO A 104 18.20 -28.05 2.96
N LYS A 105 17.50 -28.98 3.61
CA LYS A 105 16.04 -29.06 3.51
C LYS A 105 15.40 -27.73 4.00
N VAL A 106 14.32 -27.26 3.34
CA VAL A 106 13.48 -27.91 2.34
C VAL A 106 14.12 -27.76 0.94
N HIS A 107 14.19 -28.83 0.16
CA HIS A 107 14.81 -28.81 -1.18
C HIS A 107 14.06 -29.74 -2.14
N LEU A 108 14.12 -29.45 -3.44
CA LEU A 108 13.60 -30.27 -4.53
C LEU A 108 14.38 -31.57 -4.65
N GLY A 109 15.64 -31.57 -4.26
CA GLY A 109 16.55 -32.69 -4.33
C GLY A 109 17.13 -32.87 -5.73
N VAL A 110 17.59 -31.78 -6.33
CA VAL A 110 18.25 -31.74 -7.64
C VAL A 110 19.55 -32.51 -7.63
N ARG A 111 19.99 -32.97 -8.81
CA ARG A 111 21.28 -33.64 -9.02
C ARG A 111 22.24 -32.70 -9.75
N SER A 112 23.53 -32.82 -9.50
CA SER A 112 24.54 -32.04 -10.21
C SER A 112 24.38 -32.14 -11.73
N LYS A 113 24.40 -30.98 -12.41
CA LYS A 113 24.18 -30.81 -13.84
C LYS A 113 22.77 -31.20 -14.34
N GLU A 114 21.81 -31.39 -13.47
CA GLU A 114 20.41 -31.50 -13.85
C GLU A 114 19.90 -30.12 -14.27
N GLU A 115 19.10 -30.03 -15.31
CA GLU A 115 18.67 -28.77 -15.91
C GLU A 115 17.15 -28.62 -15.83
N PHE A 116 16.69 -27.40 -15.52
CA PHE A 116 15.28 -27.09 -15.32
C PHE A 116 14.92 -25.77 -16.01
N TYR A 117 13.69 -25.64 -16.49
CA TYR A 117 13.16 -24.33 -16.86
C TYR A 117 13.03 -23.46 -15.62
N LEU A 118 13.42 -22.18 -15.73
CA LEU A 118 13.31 -21.25 -14.61
C LEU A 118 11.86 -21.05 -14.17
N GLU A 119 10.92 -21.02 -15.12
CA GLU A 119 9.50 -20.97 -14.84
C GLU A 119 9.05 -22.11 -13.89
N ASP A 120 9.46 -23.34 -14.16
CA ASP A 120 9.16 -24.51 -13.30
C ASP A 120 9.77 -24.37 -11.90
N LEU A 121 11.00 -23.84 -11.84
CA LEU A 121 11.67 -23.58 -10.56
C LEU A 121 11.00 -22.50 -9.75
N LEU A 122 10.31 -21.51 -10.36
CA LEU A 122 9.53 -20.51 -9.64
C LEU A 122 8.33 -21.12 -8.92
N TYR A 123 7.63 -22.10 -9.51
CA TYR A 123 6.60 -22.87 -8.80
C TYR A 123 7.20 -23.67 -7.65
N SER A 124 8.31 -24.36 -7.87
CA SER A 124 9.06 -25.07 -6.83
C SER A 124 9.46 -24.15 -5.67
N LEU A 125 9.96 -22.97 -5.98
CA LEU A 125 10.37 -21.91 -5.06
C LEU A 125 9.21 -21.38 -4.18
N MET A 126 8.08 -21.08 -4.81
CA MET A 126 6.99 -20.39 -4.13
C MET A 126 6.05 -21.36 -3.42
N LEU A 127 5.71 -22.50 -4.01
CA LEU A 127 4.76 -23.46 -3.46
C LEU A 127 5.38 -24.29 -2.33
N GLU A 128 6.55 -24.89 -2.56
CA GLU A 128 7.24 -25.80 -1.62
C GLU A 128 8.38 -25.12 -0.85
N SER A 129 8.80 -23.93 -1.30
CA SER A 129 9.91 -23.18 -0.67
C SER A 129 11.28 -23.86 -0.84
N HIS A 130 11.54 -24.58 -1.92
CA HIS A 130 12.78 -25.30 -2.13
C HIS A 130 14.01 -24.39 -2.22
N ASN A 131 15.05 -24.72 -1.44
CA ASN A 131 16.25 -23.90 -1.30
C ASN A 131 17.21 -24.07 -2.49
N ASP A 132 17.33 -25.27 -3.02
CA ASP A 132 18.11 -25.59 -4.21
C ASP A 132 17.58 -24.88 -5.46
N SER A 133 16.24 -24.82 -5.63
CA SER A 133 15.61 -24.06 -6.72
C SER A 133 15.99 -22.56 -6.65
N ALA A 134 16.02 -21.97 -5.46
CA ALA A 134 16.43 -20.58 -5.29
C ALA A 134 17.89 -20.34 -5.69
N VAL A 135 18.78 -21.31 -5.41
CA VAL A 135 20.21 -21.22 -5.78
C VAL A 135 20.39 -21.33 -7.28
N ILE A 136 19.73 -22.30 -7.95
CA ILE A 136 19.80 -22.44 -9.41
C ILE A 136 19.33 -21.15 -10.09
N ILE A 137 18.21 -20.59 -9.64
CA ILE A 137 17.69 -19.31 -10.13
C ILE A 137 18.74 -18.19 -9.96
N ALA A 138 19.28 -18.07 -8.76
CA ALA A 138 20.24 -17.02 -8.45
C ALA A 138 21.54 -17.12 -9.28
N GLU A 139 22.08 -18.31 -9.42
CA GLU A 139 23.28 -18.56 -10.25
C GLU A 139 23.00 -18.30 -11.74
N THR A 140 21.78 -18.58 -12.22
CA THR A 140 21.40 -18.37 -13.62
C THR A 140 21.19 -16.90 -13.94
N ILE A 141 20.45 -16.15 -13.10
CA ILE A 141 20.12 -14.75 -13.34
C ILE A 141 21.24 -13.82 -12.91
N GLY A 142 21.86 -14.07 -11.76
CA GLY A 142 22.90 -13.23 -11.17
C GLY A 142 24.32 -13.64 -11.55
N GLY A 143 24.48 -14.75 -12.29
CA GLY A 143 25.80 -15.34 -12.56
C GLY A 143 26.41 -16.06 -11.36
N THR A 144 26.18 -15.57 -10.16
CA THR A 144 26.51 -16.17 -8.85
C THR A 144 25.43 -15.84 -7.82
N VAL A 145 25.46 -16.51 -6.68
CA VAL A 145 24.56 -16.20 -5.56
C VAL A 145 24.79 -14.78 -5.05
N GLU A 146 26.03 -14.34 -4.96
CA GLU A 146 26.41 -13.00 -4.53
C GLU A 146 25.98 -11.95 -5.55
N GLY A 147 26.13 -12.23 -6.86
CA GLY A 147 25.63 -11.36 -7.93
C GLY A 147 24.13 -11.17 -7.87
N PHE A 148 23.39 -12.25 -7.61
CA PHE A 148 21.94 -12.17 -7.43
C PHE A 148 21.55 -11.42 -6.16
N ALA A 149 22.27 -11.63 -5.05
CA ALA A 149 22.06 -10.87 -3.80
C ALA A 149 22.28 -9.37 -4.01
N ALA A 150 23.25 -8.98 -4.85
CA ALA A 150 23.46 -7.57 -5.22
C ALA A 150 22.21 -7.01 -5.96
N LEU A 151 21.63 -7.74 -6.92
CA LEU A 151 20.37 -7.35 -7.58
C LEU A 151 19.20 -7.22 -6.58
N MET A 152 19.09 -8.15 -5.62
CA MET A 152 18.07 -8.09 -4.58
C MET A 152 18.20 -6.81 -3.71
N ASN A 153 19.43 -6.45 -3.34
CA ASN A 153 19.68 -5.26 -2.53
C ASN A 153 19.46 -3.96 -3.32
N GLU A 154 19.80 -3.95 -4.63
CA GLU A 154 19.49 -2.83 -5.51
C GLU A 154 17.98 -2.60 -5.61
N LYS A 155 17.23 -3.66 -5.87
CA LYS A 155 15.76 -3.60 -5.92
C LYS A 155 15.15 -3.18 -4.57
N ALA A 156 15.65 -3.69 -3.44
CA ALA A 156 15.19 -3.26 -2.12
C ALA A 156 15.38 -1.74 -1.92
N LYS A 157 16.53 -1.20 -2.34
CA LYS A 157 16.80 0.23 -2.28
C LYS A 157 15.87 1.03 -3.19
N GLU A 158 15.62 0.58 -4.41
CA GLU A 158 14.65 1.20 -5.34
C GLU A 158 13.24 1.28 -4.74
N LEU A 159 12.84 0.25 -4.00
CA LEU A 159 11.53 0.17 -3.31
C LEU A 159 11.49 0.96 -2.00
N GLY A 160 12.59 1.62 -1.60
CA GLY A 160 12.68 2.35 -0.33
C GLY A 160 12.77 1.45 0.90
N CYS A 161 13.17 0.16 0.72
CA CYS A 161 13.37 -0.80 1.79
C CYS A 161 14.78 -0.64 2.38
N ASN A 162 14.99 0.43 3.15
CA ASN A 162 16.32 0.85 3.60
C ASN A 162 16.87 0.00 4.75
N ASP A 163 16.03 -0.74 5.43
CA ASP A 163 16.37 -1.61 6.57
C ASP A 163 16.34 -3.11 6.17
N THR A 164 16.47 -3.38 4.86
CA THR A 164 16.51 -4.73 4.29
C THR A 164 17.89 -5.02 3.70
N TYR A 165 18.46 -6.16 4.08
CA TYR A 165 19.72 -6.64 3.52
C TYR A 165 19.63 -8.12 3.14
N PHE A 166 19.86 -8.41 1.85
CA PHE A 166 19.86 -9.75 1.30
C PHE A 166 21.26 -10.29 1.10
N ILE A 167 21.48 -11.52 1.56
CA ILE A 167 22.73 -12.30 1.36
C ILE A 167 22.41 -13.59 0.60
N THR A 168 21.27 -14.21 0.92
CA THR A 168 20.88 -15.50 0.33
C THR A 168 19.58 -15.38 -0.48
N PRO A 169 19.43 -16.09 -1.61
CA PRO A 169 18.21 -16.06 -2.41
C PRO A 169 17.08 -16.91 -1.80
N ASN A 170 17.39 -17.78 -0.85
CA ASN A 170 16.45 -18.72 -0.25
C ASN A 170 15.96 -18.32 1.14
N GLY A 171 16.61 -17.34 1.80
CA GLY A 171 16.26 -16.85 3.12
C GLY A 171 16.83 -17.67 4.27
N LEU A 172 17.87 -18.45 4.02
CA LEU A 172 18.66 -19.05 5.10
C LEU A 172 19.42 -17.95 5.85
N ASP A 173 19.55 -18.13 7.15
CA ASP A 173 20.28 -17.22 8.01
C ASP A 173 21.73 -17.10 7.54
N ALA A 174 22.20 -15.87 7.36
CA ALA A 174 23.55 -15.56 6.90
C ALA A 174 23.99 -14.20 7.44
N GLU A 175 25.31 -14.04 7.56
CA GLU A 175 25.98 -12.80 7.96
C GLU A 175 27.25 -12.63 7.15
N ASP A 176 27.57 -11.42 6.76
CA ASP A 176 28.82 -11.05 6.09
C ASP A 176 29.37 -9.76 6.70
N GLU A 177 30.43 -9.20 6.11
CA GLU A 177 31.09 -7.98 6.59
C GLU A 177 30.19 -6.72 6.55
N ASN A 178 29.10 -6.75 5.76
CA ASN A 178 28.17 -5.63 5.58
C ASN A 178 26.91 -5.74 6.47
N GLY A 179 26.59 -6.95 6.98
CA GLY A 179 25.43 -7.11 7.86
C GLY A 179 24.86 -8.53 7.93
N ILE A 180 23.66 -8.59 8.44
CA ILE A 180 22.90 -9.84 8.62
C ILE A 180 21.76 -9.89 7.59
N HIS A 181 21.49 -11.08 7.03
CA HIS A 181 20.33 -11.32 6.16
C HIS A 181 19.02 -11.04 6.91
N SER A 182 18.43 -9.87 6.70
CA SER A 182 17.34 -9.36 7.51
C SER A 182 16.45 -8.37 6.77
N THR A 183 15.29 -8.10 7.33
CA THR A 183 14.32 -7.09 6.87
C THR A 183 13.51 -6.54 8.04
N THR A 184 12.61 -5.57 7.78
CA THR A 184 11.55 -5.17 8.69
C THR A 184 10.19 -5.66 8.18
N ALA A 185 9.17 -5.73 9.05
CA ALA A 185 7.83 -6.07 8.60
C ALA A 185 7.28 -5.02 7.62
N ALA A 186 7.66 -3.75 7.80
CA ALA A 186 7.28 -2.66 6.90
C ALA A 186 7.91 -2.83 5.51
N ASP A 187 9.20 -3.13 5.43
CA ASP A 187 9.89 -3.36 4.16
C ASP A 187 9.36 -4.62 3.45
N LEU A 188 9.14 -5.69 4.21
CA LEU A 188 8.57 -6.92 3.66
C LEU A 188 7.17 -6.67 3.06
N ALA A 189 6.35 -5.82 3.69
CA ALA A 189 5.06 -5.42 3.15
C ALA A 189 5.22 -4.55 1.88
N ARG A 190 6.21 -3.65 1.81
CA ARG A 190 6.54 -2.85 0.61
C ARG A 190 6.97 -3.74 -0.56
N ILE A 191 7.82 -4.73 -0.30
CA ILE A 191 8.24 -5.71 -1.33
C ILE A 191 7.01 -6.47 -1.85
N MET A 192 6.13 -6.95 -0.95
CA MET A 192 4.91 -7.64 -1.36
C MET A 192 3.98 -6.74 -2.16
N LYS A 193 3.82 -5.46 -1.76
CA LYS A 193 3.06 -4.47 -2.52
C LYS A 193 3.59 -4.34 -3.94
N TYR A 194 4.90 -4.22 -4.09
CA TYR A 194 5.52 -4.17 -5.41
C TYR A 194 5.17 -5.40 -6.26
N CYS A 195 5.32 -6.60 -5.69
CA CYS A 195 5.05 -7.85 -6.40
C CYS A 195 3.60 -7.96 -6.92
N ILE A 196 2.61 -7.44 -6.16
CA ILE A 196 1.19 -7.65 -6.48
C ILE A 196 0.51 -6.44 -7.13
N MET A 197 1.10 -5.24 -7.05
CA MET A 197 0.48 -4.00 -7.55
C MET A 197 1.32 -3.31 -8.63
N ASP A 198 2.62 -3.18 -8.44
CA ASP A 198 3.44 -2.21 -9.18
C ASP A 198 4.36 -2.87 -10.23
N SER A 199 4.80 -4.13 -10.02
CA SER A 199 5.68 -4.83 -10.95
C SER A 199 5.02 -5.06 -12.32
N PRO A 200 5.76 -4.94 -13.45
CA PRO A 200 5.29 -5.35 -14.76
C PRO A 200 4.94 -6.84 -14.81
N GLU A 201 5.57 -7.66 -13.97
CA GLU A 201 5.39 -9.11 -13.91
C GLU A 201 4.42 -9.57 -12.82
N LYS A 202 3.60 -8.67 -12.30
CA LYS A 202 2.64 -8.95 -11.22
C LYS A 202 1.67 -10.08 -11.55
N ASP A 203 1.22 -10.16 -12.79
CA ASP A 203 0.22 -11.16 -13.20
C ASP A 203 0.81 -12.58 -13.16
N GLU A 204 2.06 -12.77 -13.62
CA GLU A 204 2.75 -14.05 -13.50
C GLU A 204 3.11 -14.38 -12.05
N PHE A 205 3.53 -13.39 -11.26
CA PHE A 205 3.74 -13.58 -9.82
C PHE A 205 2.46 -14.07 -9.12
N LEU A 206 1.32 -13.46 -9.41
CA LEU A 206 0.03 -13.85 -8.86
C LEU A 206 -0.40 -15.24 -9.34
N LYS A 207 -0.23 -15.55 -10.61
CA LYS A 207 -0.50 -16.89 -11.17
C LYS A 207 0.27 -17.97 -10.41
N ILE A 208 1.56 -17.76 -10.17
CA ILE A 208 2.39 -18.69 -9.40
C ILE A 208 1.89 -18.83 -7.97
N THR A 209 1.70 -17.72 -7.25
CA THR A 209 1.36 -17.75 -5.82
C THR A 209 -0.05 -18.25 -5.52
N GLN A 210 -0.98 -18.16 -6.47
CA GLN A 210 -2.34 -18.67 -6.39
C GLN A 210 -2.48 -20.13 -6.82
N THR A 211 -1.47 -20.68 -7.51
CA THR A 211 -1.51 -22.07 -7.98
C THR A 211 -1.52 -23.04 -6.81
N LYS A 212 -2.51 -23.96 -6.78
CA LYS A 212 -2.67 -24.95 -5.70
C LYS A 212 -1.68 -26.08 -5.79
N SER A 213 -1.42 -26.58 -7.01
CA SER A 213 -0.45 -27.62 -7.27
C SER A 213 0.11 -27.49 -8.68
N TYR A 214 1.36 -27.87 -8.86
CA TYR A 214 2.06 -27.79 -10.13
C TYR A 214 2.93 -29.03 -10.34
N GLN A 215 2.99 -29.53 -11.58
CA GLN A 215 3.82 -30.70 -11.96
C GLN A 215 4.73 -30.30 -13.10
N PHE A 216 5.98 -30.70 -13.02
CA PHE A 216 7.00 -30.45 -14.03
C PHE A 216 8.04 -31.54 -14.05
N SER A 217 8.93 -31.49 -15.02
CA SER A 217 10.04 -32.43 -15.15
C SER A 217 11.35 -31.68 -15.38
N ASP A 218 12.47 -32.34 -15.16
CA ASP A 218 13.73 -31.83 -15.67
C ASP A 218 13.68 -31.68 -17.20
N VAL A 219 14.54 -30.86 -17.79
CA VAL A 219 14.52 -30.56 -19.24
C VAL A 219 14.61 -31.84 -20.09
N LYS A 220 15.27 -32.89 -19.62
CA LYS A 220 15.39 -34.18 -20.32
C LYS A 220 14.17 -35.09 -20.18
N GLY A 221 13.24 -34.75 -19.26
CA GLY A 221 12.07 -35.58 -18.97
C GLY A 221 12.39 -36.88 -18.21
N GLU A 222 13.57 -36.97 -17.59
CA GLU A 222 14.00 -38.15 -16.85
C GLU A 222 13.41 -38.25 -15.43
N ARG A 223 13.09 -37.08 -14.83
CA ARG A 223 12.52 -37.01 -13.49
C ARG A 223 11.34 -36.04 -13.48
N SER A 224 10.27 -36.44 -12.82
CA SER A 224 9.08 -35.59 -12.63
C SER A 224 8.94 -35.21 -11.17
N PHE A 225 8.44 -34.00 -10.96
CA PHE A 225 8.27 -33.37 -9.65
C PHE A 225 6.83 -32.86 -9.50
N SER A 226 6.37 -32.82 -8.25
CA SER A 226 5.05 -32.26 -7.91
C SER A 226 5.19 -31.32 -6.73
N CYS A 227 4.64 -30.13 -6.86
CA CYS A 227 4.62 -29.09 -5.84
C CYS A 227 3.19 -28.81 -5.38
N THR A 228 3.00 -28.59 -4.07
CA THR A 228 1.73 -28.20 -3.47
C THR A 228 1.91 -26.90 -2.71
N ASN A 229 0.94 -25.99 -2.83
CA ASN A 229 1.02 -24.71 -2.18
C ASN A 229 0.82 -24.81 -0.65
N HIS A 230 1.83 -24.42 0.10
CA HIS A 230 1.81 -24.43 1.57
C HIS A 230 1.25 -23.15 2.21
N ASN A 231 0.77 -22.19 1.38
CA ASN A 231 0.06 -21.02 1.89
C ASN A 231 -1.40 -21.36 2.22
N ALA A 232 -1.62 -21.98 3.38
CA ALA A 232 -2.95 -22.37 3.82
C ALA A 232 -3.91 -21.18 3.97
N PHE A 233 -3.41 -19.94 4.07
CA PHE A 233 -4.26 -18.75 4.23
C PHE A 233 -5.15 -18.50 3.01
N LEU A 234 -4.74 -18.95 1.82
CA LEU A 234 -5.55 -18.87 0.59
C LEU A 234 -6.94 -19.55 0.72
N ASP A 235 -7.03 -20.61 1.51
CA ASP A 235 -8.29 -21.33 1.75
C ASP A 235 -8.91 -20.98 3.14
N MET A 236 -8.24 -20.16 3.96
CA MET A 236 -8.68 -19.84 5.34
C MET A 236 -9.50 -18.56 5.45
N MET A 237 -9.34 -17.63 4.52
CA MET A 237 -10.03 -16.35 4.55
C MET A 237 -10.44 -15.94 3.13
N GLU A 238 -11.71 -15.60 2.96
CA GLU A 238 -12.24 -15.14 1.69
C GLU A 238 -11.52 -13.87 1.24
N GLY A 239 -11.11 -13.84 -0.03
CA GLY A 239 -10.35 -12.75 -0.60
C GLY A 239 -8.82 -12.87 -0.46
N ALA A 240 -8.31 -13.85 0.31
CA ALA A 240 -6.87 -14.12 0.34
C ALA A 240 -6.39 -14.62 -1.03
N PHE A 241 -5.37 -13.97 -1.62
CA PHE A 241 -4.98 -14.26 -3.00
C PHE A 241 -3.48 -14.43 -3.23
N SER A 242 -2.62 -14.06 -2.28
CA SER A 242 -1.17 -14.25 -2.41
C SER A 242 -0.49 -14.35 -1.06
N GLY A 243 0.74 -14.87 -1.02
CA GLY A 243 1.57 -14.87 0.19
C GLY A 243 2.69 -15.88 0.18
N LYS A 244 3.61 -15.71 1.16
CA LYS A 244 4.75 -16.60 1.38
C LYS A 244 5.00 -16.82 2.85
N THR A 245 5.20 -18.08 3.24
CA THR A 245 5.63 -18.48 4.59
C THR A 245 7.14 -18.57 4.68
N GLY A 246 7.68 -18.36 5.88
CA GLY A 246 9.09 -18.59 6.21
C GLY A 246 9.26 -19.20 7.58
N PHE A 247 10.35 -19.94 7.75
CA PHE A 247 10.78 -20.43 9.06
C PHE A 247 12.29 -20.76 9.02
N THR A 248 13.02 -20.21 9.99
CA THR A 248 14.31 -20.71 10.44
C THR A 248 14.33 -20.75 11.97
N ALA A 249 15.33 -21.39 12.58
CA ALA A 249 15.43 -21.41 14.04
C ALA A 249 15.57 -19.99 14.62
N ASN A 250 16.31 -19.11 13.95
CA ASN A 250 16.52 -17.72 14.36
C ASN A 250 15.29 -16.86 14.11
N ALA A 251 14.72 -16.94 12.90
CA ALA A 251 13.61 -16.10 12.49
C ALA A 251 12.28 -16.43 13.20
N GLY A 252 12.08 -17.67 13.61
CA GLY A 252 10.76 -18.17 13.96
C GLY A 252 9.85 -18.25 12.74
N TYR A 253 8.53 -18.35 12.95
CA TYR A 253 7.58 -18.32 11.85
C TYR A 253 7.38 -16.90 11.32
N CYS A 254 7.62 -16.72 10.02
CA CYS A 254 7.38 -15.49 9.28
C CYS A 254 6.29 -15.71 8.24
N TYR A 255 5.57 -14.64 7.90
CA TYR A 255 4.55 -14.67 6.86
C TYR A 255 4.38 -13.29 6.24
N VAL A 256 4.20 -13.24 4.94
CA VAL A 256 3.65 -12.09 4.24
C VAL A 256 2.51 -12.56 3.35
N GLY A 257 1.41 -11.86 3.33
CA GLY A 257 0.26 -12.24 2.51
C GLY A 257 -0.66 -11.08 2.19
N ALA A 258 -1.47 -11.25 1.16
CA ALA A 258 -2.38 -10.25 0.64
C ALA A 258 -3.82 -10.79 0.59
N LEU A 259 -4.77 -9.87 0.79
CA LEU A 259 -6.20 -10.12 0.73
C LEU A 259 -6.88 -8.96 0.01
N GLU A 260 -7.78 -9.28 -0.93
CA GLU A 260 -8.68 -8.32 -1.56
C GLU A 260 -10.12 -8.68 -1.22
N ARG A 261 -10.84 -7.76 -0.58
CA ARG A 261 -12.27 -7.92 -0.26
C ARG A 261 -12.94 -6.57 -0.07
N ASP A 262 -14.18 -6.47 -0.51
CA ASP A 262 -15.01 -5.26 -0.40
C ASP A 262 -14.34 -4.01 -1.04
N GLY A 263 -13.62 -4.22 -2.15
CA GLY A 263 -12.88 -3.18 -2.87
C GLY A 263 -11.67 -2.64 -2.13
N LYS A 264 -11.14 -3.36 -1.14
CA LYS A 264 -9.97 -3.00 -0.34
C LYS A 264 -8.92 -4.09 -0.48
N THR A 265 -7.67 -3.70 -0.72
CA THR A 265 -6.54 -4.62 -0.81
C THR A 265 -5.57 -4.38 0.35
N PHE A 266 -5.40 -5.39 1.19
CA PHE A 266 -4.53 -5.35 2.36
C PHE A 266 -3.35 -6.30 2.23
N ILE A 267 -2.22 -5.88 2.79
CA ILE A 267 -1.02 -6.69 2.98
C ILE A 267 -0.73 -6.80 4.47
N VAL A 268 -0.49 -8.02 4.93
CA VAL A 268 0.03 -8.31 6.28
C VAL A 268 1.43 -8.87 6.16
N ALA A 269 2.37 -8.33 6.96
CA ALA A 269 3.70 -8.90 7.14
C ALA A 269 3.94 -9.19 8.62
N LEU A 270 4.39 -10.40 8.93
CA LEU A 270 4.64 -10.89 10.28
C LEU A 270 6.04 -11.50 10.37
N LEU A 271 6.83 -11.05 11.34
CA LEU A 271 8.14 -11.60 11.66
C LEU A 271 8.14 -12.17 13.08
N ALA A 272 8.86 -13.28 13.26
CA ALA A 272 8.98 -13.98 14.55
C ALA A 272 7.63 -14.28 15.22
N CYS A 273 6.70 -14.85 14.47
CA CYS A 273 5.35 -15.19 14.92
C CYS A 273 5.28 -16.59 15.53
N GLY A 274 6.07 -16.83 16.57
CA GLY A 274 6.20 -18.11 17.28
C GLY A 274 7.26 -19.04 16.71
N TRP A 275 7.52 -20.12 17.44
CA TRP A 275 8.49 -21.18 17.13
C TRP A 275 7.81 -22.54 17.11
N PRO A 276 8.53 -23.68 16.95
CA PRO A 276 7.95 -25.01 16.87
C PRO A 276 6.87 -25.27 17.94
N ASN A 277 5.81 -25.97 17.53
CA ASN A 277 4.52 -26.19 18.15
C ASN A 277 3.51 -25.05 18.02
N ASN A 278 3.91 -23.87 17.51
CA ASN A 278 3.05 -22.69 17.36
C ASN A 278 2.89 -22.23 15.91
N LYS A 279 3.01 -23.12 14.93
CA LYS A 279 2.96 -22.80 13.48
C LYS A 279 1.65 -22.13 13.00
N THR A 280 0.58 -22.22 13.81
CA THR A 280 -0.73 -21.62 13.48
C THR A 280 -0.87 -20.18 13.93
N TYR A 281 0.05 -19.65 14.75
CA TYR A 281 -0.02 -18.27 15.27
C TYR A 281 -0.05 -17.24 14.14
N LYS A 282 0.78 -17.42 13.10
CA LYS A 282 0.78 -16.53 11.93
C LYS A 282 -0.59 -16.43 11.26
N TRP A 283 -1.38 -17.51 11.21
CA TRP A 283 -2.71 -17.48 10.63
C TRP A 283 -3.72 -16.71 11.50
N LYS A 284 -3.58 -16.83 12.82
CA LYS A 284 -4.42 -16.09 13.78
C LYS A 284 -4.14 -14.60 13.70
N ASP A 285 -2.87 -14.21 13.72
CA ASP A 285 -2.46 -12.80 13.62
C ASP A 285 -2.82 -12.20 12.28
N THR A 286 -2.59 -12.93 11.18
CA THR A 286 -2.97 -12.48 9.84
C THR A 286 -4.48 -12.22 9.75
N ARG A 287 -5.31 -13.18 10.21
CA ARG A 287 -6.78 -13.00 10.22
C ARG A 287 -7.18 -11.79 11.06
N LYS A 288 -6.63 -11.64 12.26
CA LYS A 288 -6.92 -10.54 13.18
C LYS A 288 -6.62 -9.18 12.55
N LEU A 289 -5.47 -9.05 11.88
CA LEU A 289 -5.07 -7.82 11.21
C LEU A 289 -5.93 -7.54 9.97
N MET A 290 -6.22 -8.56 9.15
CA MET A 290 -7.08 -8.39 7.97
C MET A 290 -8.51 -8.00 8.37
N GLU A 291 -9.09 -8.65 9.37
CA GLU A 291 -10.43 -8.31 9.90
C GLU A 291 -10.45 -6.89 10.49
N TYR A 292 -9.38 -6.49 11.19
CA TYR A 292 -9.24 -5.13 11.68
C TYR A 292 -9.25 -4.11 10.52
N GLY A 293 -8.50 -4.35 9.44
CA GLY A 293 -8.50 -3.50 8.25
C GLY A 293 -9.89 -3.41 7.61
N LEU A 294 -10.53 -4.55 7.38
CA LEU A 294 -11.85 -4.63 6.74
C LEU A 294 -12.93 -3.89 7.54
N ASN A 295 -12.92 -4.00 8.87
CA ASN A 295 -13.98 -3.48 9.73
C ASN A 295 -13.80 -2.00 10.09
N ASN A 296 -12.57 -1.47 10.07
CA ASN A 296 -12.27 -0.13 10.58
C ASN A 296 -11.94 0.90 9.50
N TYR A 297 -11.66 0.47 8.28
CA TYR A 297 -11.25 1.37 7.21
C TYR A 297 -12.22 1.35 6.04
N GLU A 298 -12.51 2.53 5.49
CA GLU A 298 -13.37 2.75 4.33
C GLU A 298 -12.72 3.76 3.39
N TYR A 299 -12.89 3.57 2.08
CA TYR A 299 -12.50 4.60 1.11
C TYR A 299 -13.42 5.79 1.25
N ARG A 300 -12.83 6.96 1.44
CA ARG A 300 -13.53 8.25 1.46
C ARG A 300 -12.91 9.19 0.44
N ASN A 301 -13.77 9.79 -0.39
CA ASN A 301 -13.33 10.90 -1.21
C ASN A 301 -13.13 12.11 -0.30
N VAL A 302 -11.88 12.53 -0.17
CA VAL A 302 -11.47 13.68 0.67
C VAL A 302 -11.16 14.91 -0.18
N TRP A 303 -11.45 14.85 -1.48
CA TRP A 303 -11.30 16.01 -2.35
C TRP A 303 -12.25 17.12 -1.91
N GLU A 304 -11.70 18.29 -1.66
CA GLU A 304 -12.47 19.51 -1.46
C GLU A 304 -12.10 20.52 -2.54
N GLU A 305 -13.10 21.18 -3.12
CA GLU A 305 -12.86 22.27 -4.06
C GLU A 305 -12.29 23.48 -3.29
N VAL A 306 -10.97 23.56 -3.27
CA VAL A 306 -10.27 24.68 -2.65
C VAL A 306 -10.53 25.93 -3.46
N LYS A 307 -11.12 26.95 -2.83
CA LYS A 307 -11.26 28.27 -3.42
C LYS A 307 -9.88 28.92 -3.57
N SER A 308 -9.28 28.76 -4.73
CA SER A 308 -8.05 29.45 -5.06
C SER A 308 -8.30 30.95 -5.11
N LYS A 309 -7.41 31.72 -4.48
CA LYS A 309 -7.47 33.19 -4.50
C LYS A 309 -6.95 33.69 -5.84
N ASN A 310 -7.51 34.79 -6.31
CA ASN A 310 -6.90 35.52 -7.41
C ASN A 310 -5.56 36.09 -6.95
N VAL A 311 -4.55 36.01 -7.81
CA VAL A 311 -3.20 36.50 -7.56
C VAL A 311 -2.95 37.79 -8.28
N LEU A 312 -2.37 38.79 -7.62
CA LEU A 312 -1.95 40.04 -8.22
C LEU A 312 -0.74 39.78 -9.10
N VAL A 313 -0.83 40.25 -10.36
CA VAL A 313 0.28 40.20 -11.32
C VAL A 313 0.91 41.59 -11.43
N GLU A 314 2.05 41.77 -10.80
CA GLU A 314 2.81 43.01 -10.87
C GLU A 314 3.34 43.21 -12.32
N ASN A 315 3.34 44.42 -12.82
CA ASN A 315 3.71 44.78 -14.18
C ASN A 315 2.91 44.06 -15.30
N GLY A 316 1.73 43.51 -14.97
CA GLY A 316 0.88 42.79 -15.92
C GLY A 316 0.06 43.71 -16.81
N VAL A 317 -0.19 43.29 -18.05
CA VAL A 317 -1.10 43.99 -19.00
C VAL A 317 -2.53 43.51 -18.77
N ASP A 318 -3.41 44.43 -18.38
CA ASP A 318 -4.87 44.23 -18.49
C ASP A 318 -5.32 44.47 -19.93
N LYS A 319 -5.91 43.44 -20.59
CA LYS A 319 -6.41 43.54 -21.97
C LYS A 319 -7.65 44.41 -22.09
N ALA A 320 -8.44 44.50 -21.01
CA ALA A 320 -9.67 45.28 -21.00
C ALA A 320 -9.43 46.76 -20.68
N ASN A 321 -8.47 47.04 -19.80
CA ASN A 321 -8.10 48.40 -19.40
C ASN A 321 -6.57 48.54 -19.29
N PRO A 322 -5.89 49.05 -20.31
CA PRO A 322 -4.45 49.25 -20.33
C PRO A 322 -3.88 50.05 -19.15
N TYR A 323 -4.69 50.95 -18.58
CA TYR A 323 -4.30 51.84 -17.49
C TYR A 323 -4.50 51.19 -16.09
N ASN A 324 -5.09 50.00 -16.05
CA ASN A 324 -5.26 49.31 -14.77
C ASN A 324 -3.91 48.97 -14.15
N SER A 325 -3.70 49.41 -12.91
CA SER A 325 -2.47 49.14 -12.18
C SER A 325 -2.51 47.78 -11.45
N GLU A 326 -3.72 47.23 -11.26
CA GLU A 326 -3.92 45.96 -10.54
C GLU A 326 -4.50 44.92 -11.51
N VAL A 327 -3.67 43.98 -11.92
CA VAL A 327 -4.08 42.86 -12.76
C VAL A 327 -4.15 41.60 -11.92
N TYR A 328 -5.32 41.00 -11.86
CA TYR A 328 -5.52 39.75 -11.13
C TYR A 328 -5.69 38.57 -12.09
N ILE A 329 -5.04 37.46 -11.77
CA ILE A 329 -5.17 36.22 -12.52
C ILE A 329 -5.91 35.16 -11.71
N HIS A 330 -6.81 34.44 -12.35
CA HIS A 330 -7.47 33.28 -11.76
C HIS A 330 -6.53 32.10 -11.70
N THR A 331 -6.68 31.32 -10.65
CA THR A 331 -5.88 30.13 -10.41
C THR A 331 -6.76 28.89 -10.29
N LYS A 332 -6.20 27.71 -10.43
CA LYS A 332 -6.88 26.43 -10.23
C LYS A 332 -5.92 25.40 -9.66
N VAL A 333 -6.45 24.41 -8.97
CA VAL A 333 -5.69 23.22 -8.59
C VAL A 333 -5.52 22.31 -9.81
N ALA A 334 -4.32 21.83 -10.04
CA ALA A 334 -3.99 20.93 -11.14
C ALA A 334 -4.38 19.49 -10.83
N ASN A 335 -5.70 19.26 -10.69
CA ASN A 335 -6.30 17.94 -10.59
C ASN A 335 -7.55 17.92 -11.48
N GLU A 336 -7.48 17.19 -12.57
CA GLU A 336 -8.55 17.15 -13.58
C GLU A 336 -9.73 16.31 -13.09
N ASP A 337 -9.48 15.24 -12.35
CA ASP A 337 -10.50 14.29 -11.90
C ASP A 337 -11.32 14.82 -10.72
N LYS A 338 -10.81 15.82 -10.00
CA LYS A 338 -11.46 16.39 -8.80
C LYS A 338 -11.87 15.33 -7.78
N GLU A 339 -11.05 14.31 -7.68
CA GLU A 339 -11.25 13.17 -6.80
C GLU A 339 -9.95 12.80 -6.10
N LEU A 340 -10.04 12.49 -4.80
CA LEU A 340 -8.95 11.94 -4.00
C LEU A 340 -9.55 10.95 -3.01
N SER A 341 -9.60 9.69 -3.42
CA SER A 341 -10.11 8.59 -2.58
C SER A 341 -8.99 8.00 -1.73
N ILE A 342 -9.16 8.00 -0.42
CA ILE A 342 -8.17 7.52 0.55
C ILE A 342 -8.86 6.57 1.53
N LEU A 343 -8.19 5.47 1.86
CA LEU A 343 -8.65 4.50 2.85
C LEU A 343 -8.41 5.05 4.26
N LEU A 344 -9.47 5.35 4.99
CA LEU A 344 -9.42 6.04 6.29
C LEU A 344 -10.28 5.35 7.34
N LYS A 345 -9.86 5.41 8.62
CA LYS A 345 -10.76 5.14 9.76
C LYS A 345 -11.81 6.24 9.85
N LYS A 346 -12.96 5.94 10.44
CA LYS A 346 -14.01 6.95 10.69
C LYS A 346 -13.53 8.12 11.56
N SER A 347 -12.62 7.87 12.48
CA SER A 347 -12.03 8.87 13.37
C SER A 347 -10.96 9.74 12.69
N GLU A 348 -10.37 9.30 11.59
CA GLU A 348 -9.31 10.02 10.89
C GLU A 348 -9.88 11.20 10.11
N LYS A 349 -9.18 12.33 10.18
CA LYS A 349 -9.51 13.55 9.46
C LYS A 349 -8.32 13.99 8.65
N VAL A 350 -8.57 14.27 7.37
CA VAL A 350 -7.57 14.85 6.48
C VAL A 350 -7.57 16.36 6.64
N GLU A 351 -6.39 16.92 6.84
CA GLU A 351 -6.16 18.37 6.88
C GLU A 351 -5.68 18.84 5.51
N ILE A 352 -6.19 19.98 5.05
CA ILE A 352 -5.83 20.55 3.76
C ILE A 352 -5.10 21.87 4.01
N GLN A 353 -3.86 21.96 3.54
CA GLN A 353 -3.06 23.17 3.58
C GLN A 353 -2.89 23.73 2.17
N VAL A 354 -3.07 25.05 2.05
CA VAL A 354 -2.94 25.78 0.79
C VAL A 354 -1.83 26.81 0.95
N GLU A 355 -0.79 26.63 0.18
CA GLU A 355 0.30 27.60 0.04
C GLU A 355 0.21 28.21 -1.35
N GLN A 356 0.02 29.52 -1.45
CA GLN A 356 -0.14 30.20 -2.72
C GLN A 356 0.48 31.59 -2.63
N ASP A 357 1.21 31.98 -3.67
CA ASP A 357 1.77 33.32 -3.79
C ASP A 357 0.63 34.36 -3.79
N GLU A 358 0.79 35.43 -3.03
CA GLU A 358 -0.18 36.55 -3.01
C GLU A 358 0.00 37.45 -4.23
N LYS A 359 1.22 37.52 -4.78
CA LYS A 359 1.60 38.30 -5.94
C LYS A 359 2.72 37.62 -6.72
N ILE A 360 2.69 37.81 -8.03
CA ILE A 360 3.69 37.30 -8.99
C ILE A 360 4.04 38.40 -9.98
N GLU A 361 5.19 38.29 -10.65
CA GLU A 361 5.63 39.27 -11.62
C GLU A 361 5.34 38.82 -13.07
N ALA A 362 4.90 39.74 -13.93
CA ALA A 362 4.73 39.45 -15.34
C ALA A 362 6.11 39.34 -16.05
N PRO A 363 6.24 38.55 -17.16
CA PRO A 363 5.17 37.82 -17.82
C PRO A 363 4.81 36.51 -17.11
N VAL A 364 3.53 36.15 -17.07
CA VAL A 364 3.03 34.92 -16.47
C VAL A 364 2.52 34.00 -17.57
N ALA A 365 2.94 32.75 -17.56
CA ALA A 365 2.46 31.74 -18.49
C ALA A 365 1.11 31.12 -18.04
N LYS A 366 0.38 30.51 -18.97
CA LYS A 366 -0.74 29.63 -18.60
C LYS A 366 -0.21 28.33 -18.02
N ASN A 367 -0.86 27.83 -16.97
CA ASN A 367 -0.47 26.65 -16.18
C ASN A 367 0.88 26.80 -15.47
N GLU A 368 1.31 28.03 -15.20
CA GLU A 368 2.47 28.30 -14.35
C GLU A 368 2.15 27.98 -12.90
N LYS A 369 3.04 27.26 -12.24
CA LYS A 369 2.92 26.90 -10.82
C LYS A 369 3.15 28.11 -9.94
N ILE A 370 2.19 28.39 -9.06
CA ILE A 370 2.21 29.52 -8.12
C ILE A 370 1.87 29.11 -6.70
N GLY A 371 1.81 27.85 -6.43
CA GLY A 371 1.52 27.33 -5.09
C GLY A 371 1.24 25.84 -5.09
N THR A 372 0.80 25.35 -3.94
CA THR A 372 0.43 23.96 -3.72
C THR A 372 -0.78 23.82 -2.82
N VAL A 373 -1.53 22.73 -3.01
CA VAL A 373 -2.53 22.22 -2.07
C VAL A 373 -2.06 20.89 -1.58
N THR A 374 -1.84 20.75 -0.29
CA THR A 374 -1.31 19.54 0.33
C THR A 374 -2.32 18.95 1.31
N TYR A 375 -2.57 17.66 1.17
CA TYR A 375 -3.44 16.86 2.02
C TYR A 375 -2.60 16.12 3.04
N PHE A 376 -2.90 16.31 4.32
CA PHE A 376 -2.18 15.68 5.44
C PHE A 376 -3.10 14.78 6.25
N LEU A 377 -2.55 13.71 6.79
CA LEU A 377 -3.16 12.89 7.81
C LEU A 377 -2.16 12.72 8.96
N ASP A 378 -2.56 13.13 10.16
CA ASP A 378 -1.71 13.10 11.36
C ASP A 378 -0.32 13.73 11.12
N GLY A 379 -0.30 14.86 10.40
CA GLY A 379 0.92 15.60 10.04
C GLY A 379 1.79 14.94 8.96
N LYS A 380 1.41 13.78 8.43
CA LYS A 380 2.09 13.15 7.29
C LYS A 380 1.42 13.54 5.99
N MET A 381 2.21 13.93 5.00
CA MET A 381 1.71 14.26 3.66
C MET A 381 1.17 13.01 2.97
N LEU A 382 -0.10 13.08 2.54
CA LEU A 382 -0.76 12.04 1.75
C LEU A 382 -0.62 12.31 0.24
N LYS A 383 -0.93 13.55 -0.16
CA LYS A 383 -0.93 13.98 -1.56
C LYS A 383 -0.72 15.49 -1.66
N GLN A 384 -0.07 15.92 -2.74
CA GLN A 384 0.11 17.32 -3.06
C GLN A 384 -0.27 17.56 -4.53
N TYR A 385 -0.94 18.67 -4.77
CA TYR A 385 -1.29 19.16 -6.11
C TYR A 385 -0.76 20.58 -6.30
N ASP A 386 -0.37 20.91 -7.51
CA ASP A 386 0.05 22.25 -7.86
C ASP A 386 -1.16 23.19 -8.02
N VAL A 387 -1.01 24.42 -7.54
CA VAL A 387 -1.89 25.54 -7.89
C VAL A 387 -1.29 26.26 -9.08
N VAL A 388 -2.05 26.37 -10.17
CA VAL A 388 -1.55 26.91 -11.42
C VAL A 388 -2.43 28.03 -11.93
N THR A 389 -1.84 28.90 -12.74
CA THR A 389 -2.53 30.00 -13.43
C THR A 389 -3.46 29.47 -14.53
N VAL A 390 -4.67 30.07 -14.65
CA VAL A 390 -5.66 29.68 -15.68
C VAL A 390 -5.33 30.32 -17.04
N ASN A 391 -4.79 31.54 -17.04
CA ASN A 391 -4.50 32.32 -18.23
C ASN A 391 -3.04 32.80 -18.21
N ALA A 392 -2.57 33.33 -19.33
CA ALA A 392 -1.31 34.02 -19.41
C ALA A 392 -1.52 35.55 -19.32
N VAL A 393 -0.58 36.25 -18.67
CA VAL A 393 -0.53 37.71 -18.57
C VAL A 393 0.80 38.20 -19.16
N LYS A 394 0.74 39.15 -20.06
CA LYS A 394 1.94 39.77 -20.65
C LYS A 394 2.50 40.86 -19.76
N GLU A 395 3.77 41.13 -19.86
CA GLU A 395 4.46 42.21 -19.16
C GLU A 395 4.17 43.56 -19.84
N LYS A 396 4.09 44.63 -19.03
CA LYS A 396 4.11 46.03 -19.47
C LYS A 396 5.55 46.45 -19.76
N ASP A 397 6.13 45.94 -20.86
CA ASP A 397 7.49 46.32 -21.27
C ASP A 397 7.51 47.70 -21.95
N LEU A 398 8.71 48.21 -22.26
CA LEU A 398 8.90 49.52 -22.93
C LEU A 398 8.19 49.57 -24.27
N LEU A 399 8.21 48.49 -25.06
CA LEU A 399 7.59 48.42 -26.35
C LEU A 399 6.06 48.49 -26.26
N TRP A 400 5.50 47.79 -25.27
CA TRP A 400 4.08 47.87 -24.96
C TRP A 400 3.66 49.32 -24.58
N CYS A 401 4.46 50.01 -23.74
CA CYS A 401 4.23 51.39 -23.34
C CYS A 401 4.24 52.32 -24.55
N ILE A 402 5.25 52.22 -25.42
CA ILE A 402 5.35 53.03 -26.63
C ILE A 402 4.15 52.80 -27.55
N ASN A 403 3.77 51.55 -27.81
CA ASN A 403 2.65 51.19 -28.64
C ASN A 403 1.30 51.70 -28.11
N THR A 404 1.11 51.63 -26.80
CA THR A 404 -0.12 52.11 -26.13
C THR A 404 -0.23 53.62 -26.24
N LEU A 405 0.86 54.38 -25.95
CA LEU A 405 0.89 55.83 -26.10
C LEU A 405 0.66 56.25 -27.59
N SER A 406 1.30 55.57 -28.55
CA SER A 406 1.14 55.88 -29.97
C SER A 406 -0.30 55.70 -30.44
N ARG A 407 -1.02 54.70 -29.93
CA ARG A 407 -2.43 54.48 -30.29
C ARG A 407 -3.36 55.56 -29.76
N GLU A 408 -3.06 56.18 -28.64
CA GLU A 408 -3.92 57.17 -28.02
C GLU A 408 -3.65 58.62 -28.41
N TYR A 409 -2.38 58.91 -28.76
CA TYR A 409 -1.97 60.31 -29.03
C TYR A 409 -1.58 60.55 -30.50
N LEU A 410 -1.46 59.51 -31.34
CA LEU A 410 -1.12 59.63 -32.79
C LEU A 410 -2.24 59.21 -33.73
N LEU A 411 -3.42 58.92 -33.18
CA LEU A 411 -4.70 58.87 -33.90
C LEU A 411 -5.39 60.21 -33.72
#